data_2446be644712e94ead1eda2b3c729a2b
#
_entry.id   2446be644712e94ead1eda2b3c729a2b
#
_cell.length_a   1.000
_cell.length_b   1.000
_cell.length_c   1.000
_cell.angle_alpha   90.00
_cell.angle_beta   90.00
_cell.angle_gamma   90.00
#
_symmetry.space_group_name_H-M   'P 1'
#
loop_
_entity.id
_entity.type
_entity.pdbx_description
1 polymer ?
#
loop_
_entity_poly.entity_id
_entity_poly.type
_entity_poly.pdbx_seq_one_letter_code
_entity_poly.pdbx_strand_id
1 'polypeptide(L)'
;QAIGDLADDVTIEMLSDQPSTRSPTDTPMWDAIGRAVQAADPDASVHPGLIVGGTDGRFYRPKGAVVYGAGIFSPTVDMADFGSRFHGNNERIDLDSLRLVTDFWDHVIRGFDDLVAP
;
A
#
# COMPACT_ATOMS: atom_id res chain seq x y z
N GLN A 1 0.69 -21.19 16.26
CA GLN A 1 0.17 -22.60 16.40
C GLN A 1 -0.65 -23.02 15.18
N ALA A 2 -0.19 -22.68 13.97
CA ALA A 2 -0.90 -23.04 12.76
C ALA A 2 -0.77 -24.54 12.39
N ILE A 3 0.16 -25.26 13.02
CA ILE A 3 0.45 -26.67 12.72
C ILE A 3 -0.18 -27.65 13.71
N GLY A 4 -0.80 -27.13 14.81
CA GLY A 4 -1.52 -27.98 15.78
C GLY A 4 -0.75 -29.23 16.21
N ASP A 5 -1.42 -30.36 16.09
CA ASP A 5 -0.89 -31.67 16.53
C ASP A 5 0.31 -32.20 15.70
N LEU A 6 0.60 -31.54 14.55
CA LEU A 6 1.77 -31.89 13.73
C LEU A 6 3.09 -31.29 14.27
N ALA A 7 3.02 -30.48 15.35
CA ALA A 7 4.20 -29.81 15.89
C ALA A 7 5.31 -30.76 16.32
N ASP A 8 4.96 -31.99 16.77
CA ASP A 8 5.91 -33.01 17.22
C ASP A 8 6.54 -33.78 16.03
N ASP A 9 5.93 -33.73 14.85
CA ASP A 9 6.35 -34.47 13.66
C ASP A 9 7.21 -33.65 12.70
N VAL A 10 7.40 -32.34 12.97
CA VAL A 10 8.12 -31.42 12.08
C VAL A 10 9.17 -30.63 12.85
N THR A 11 10.24 -30.31 12.14
CA THR A 11 11.25 -29.34 12.61
C THR A 11 10.97 -28.00 11.96
N ILE A 12 10.81 -26.95 12.77
CA ILE A 12 10.58 -25.58 12.27
C ILE A 12 11.89 -24.82 12.39
N GLU A 13 12.38 -24.37 11.25
CA GLU A 13 13.53 -23.46 11.17
C GLU A 13 13.04 -22.05 10.78
N MET A 14 13.33 -21.05 11.61
CA MET A 14 13.02 -19.68 11.32
C MET A 14 14.08 -19.10 10.39
N LEU A 15 13.81 -19.03 9.11
CA LEU A 15 14.72 -18.47 8.11
C LEU A 15 14.80 -16.94 8.16
N SER A 16 13.74 -16.29 8.63
CA SER A 16 13.65 -14.83 8.73
C SER A 16 12.62 -14.44 9.78
N ASP A 17 12.99 -13.55 10.67
CA ASP A 17 12.07 -12.89 11.61
C ASP A 17 11.87 -11.45 11.19
N GLN A 18 10.70 -11.15 10.64
CA GLN A 18 10.34 -9.82 10.17
C GLN A 18 9.03 -9.41 10.85
N PRO A 19 9.10 -8.68 11.97
CA PRO A 19 7.91 -8.22 12.66
C PRO A 19 7.09 -7.30 11.77
N SER A 20 5.77 -7.36 11.92
CA SER A 20 4.87 -6.45 11.22
C SER A 20 5.09 -5.01 11.70
N THR A 21 5.00 -4.08 10.78
CA THR A 21 5.12 -2.64 11.07
C THR A 21 3.92 -1.89 10.48
N ARG A 22 3.55 -0.77 11.12
CA ARG A 22 2.47 0.09 10.63
C ARG A 22 2.84 1.55 10.79
N SER A 23 2.28 2.42 9.94
CA SER A 23 2.24 3.86 10.14
C SER A 23 0.91 4.28 10.75
N PRO A 24 0.86 5.34 11.58
CA PRO A 24 -0.40 5.92 12.07
C PRO A 24 -1.20 6.53 10.92
N THR A 25 -2.50 6.72 11.11
CA THR A 25 -3.41 7.29 10.10
C THR A 25 -3.84 8.73 10.42
N ASP A 26 -3.28 9.33 11.43
CA ASP A 26 -3.49 10.72 11.88
C ASP A 26 -2.30 11.60 11.45
N THR A 27 -1.96 11.58 10.19
CA THR A 27 -0.80 12.30 9.65
C THR A 27 -1.17 13.16 8.44
N PRO A 28 -0.45 14.28 8.20
CA PRO A 28 -0.67 15.09 6.99
C PRO A 28 -0.59 14.30 5.69
N MET A 29 0.29 13.30 5.62
CA MET A 29 0.40 12.43 4.44
C MET A 29 -0.85 11.57 4.24
N TRP A 30 -1.48 11.07 5.33
CA TRP A 30 -2.73 10.33 5.24
C TRP A 30 -3.87 11.22 4.72
N ASP A 31 -3.94 12.46 5.20
CA ASP A 31 -4.93 13.44 4.75
C ASP A 31 -4.73 13.84 3.28
N ALA A 32 -3.47 14.01 2.84
CA ALA A 32 -3.15 14.28 1.44
C ALA A 32 -3.58 13.12 0.53
N ILE A 33 -3.33 11.87 0.94
CA ILE A 33 -3.81 10.67 0.24
C ILE A 33 -5.33 10.66 0.15
N GLY A 34 -6.03 10.94 1.26
CA GLY A 34 -7.49 11.01 1.30
C GLY A 34 -8.06 12.03 0.32
N ARG A 35 -7.49 13.24 0.28
CA ARG A 35 -7.89 14.30 -0.66
C ARG A 35 -7.62 13.90 -2.12
N ALA A 36 -6.50 13.26 -2.41
CA ALA A 36 -6.18 12.80 -3.76
C ALA A 36 -7.14 11.71 -4.25
N VAL A 37 -7.54 10.78 -3.36
CA VAL A 37 -8.56 9.77 -3.66
C VAL A 37 -9.91 10.43 -3.96
N GLN A 38 -10.35 11.37 -3.13
CA GLN A 38 -11.61 12.10 -3.32
C GLN A 38 -11.61 13.01 -4.55
N ALA A 39 -10.45 13.48 -4.99
CA ALA A 39 -10.34 14.22 -6.25
C ALA A 39 -10.60 13.32 -7.47
N ALA A 40 -10.26 12.03 -7.38
CA ALA A 40 -10.54 11.05 -8.44
C ALA A 40 -11.96 10.48 -8.35
N ASP A 41 -12.46 10.26 -7.14
CA ASP A 41 -13.81 9.76 -6.86
C ASP A 41 -14.32 10.39 -5.54
N PRO A 42 -15.25 11.37 -5.61
CA PRO A 42 -15.77 12.08 -4.44
C PRO A 42 -16.46 11.19 -3.41
N ASP A 43 -16.98 10.03 -3.82
CA ASP A 43 -17.67 9.09 -2.95
C ASP A 43 -16.71 8.05 -2.33
N ALA A 44 -15.44 8.03 -2.74
CA ALA A 44 -14.46 7.11 -2.22
C ALA A 44 -13.93 7.52 -0.83
N SER A 45 -13.56 6.51 -0.05
CA SER A 45 -12.91 6.68 1.26
C SER A 45 -11.67 5.81 1.38
N VAL A 46 -10.70 6.30 2.16
CA VAL A 46 -9.43 5.59 2.40
C VAL A 46 -9.50 4.87 3.74
N HIS A 47 -9.18 3.59 3.71
CA HIS A 47 -9.11 2.76 4.91
C HIS A 47 -7.72 2.11 5.03
N PRO A 48 -7.22 1.92 6.26
CA PRO A 48 -5.99 1.19 6.46
C PRO A 48 -6.18 -0.28 6.09
N GLY A 49 -5.26 -0.83 5.32
CA GLY A 49 -5.24 -2.22 4.90
C GLY A 49 -3.98 -2.93 5.35
N LEU A 50 -4.09 -4.24 5.59
CA LEU A 50 -2.94 -5.11 5.83
C LEU A 50 -2.44 -5.65 4.50
N ILE A 51 -1.14 -5.45 4.23
CA ILE A 51 -0.45 -6.11 3.12
C ILE A 51 0.37 -7.26 3.70
N VAL A 52 0.13 -8.46 3.20
CA VAL A 52 0.83 -9.69 3.64
C VAL A 52 2.21 -9.84 2.99
N GLY A 53 2.59 -8.94 2.09
CA GLY A 53 3.91 -8.89 1.45
C GLY A 53 4.90 -8.00 2.21
N GLY A 54 6.19 -8.18 1.94
CA GLY A 54 7.23 -7.30 2.47
C GLY A 54 7.39 -6.03 1.64
N THR A 55 7.61 -4.89 2.31
CA THR A 55 8.00 -3.63 1.67
C THR A 55 9.18 -3.01 2.40
N ASP A 56 9.93 -2.14 1.75
CA ASP A 56 11.04 -1.41 2.37
C ASP A 56 10.59 -0.49 3.51
N GLY A 57 9.30 -0.19 3.59
CA GLY A 57 8.69 0.53 4.71
C GLY A 57 9.05 -0.06 6.08
N ARG A 58 9.29 -1.38 6.16
CA ARG A 58 9.74 -2.07 7.38
C ARG A 58 11.07 -1.56 7.93
N PHE A 59 11.95 -1.02 7.08
CA PHE A 59 13.24 -0.49 7.49
C PHE A 59 13.18 0.99 7.90
N TYR A 60 12.21 1.72 7.38
CA TYR A 60 12.04 3.15 7.61
C TYR A 60 11.13 3.46 8.79
N ARG A 61 10.03 2.72 8.97
CA ARG A 61 9.08 2.95 10.07
C ARG A 61 9.72 2.88 11.46
N PRO A 62 10.60 1.91 11.79
CA PRO A 62 11.28 1.89 13.08
C PRO A 62 12.21 3.08 13.33
N LYS A 63 12.55 3.84 12.27
CA LYS A 63 13.36 5.06 12.33
C LYS A 63 12.49 6.34 12.40
N GLY A 64 11.19 6.19 12.59
CA GLY A 64 10.25 7.30 12.71
C GLY A 64 9.65 7.79 11.39
N ALA A 65 9.95 7.15 10.26
CA ALA A 65 9.33 7.53 9.00
C ALA A 65 7.87 7.03 8.90
N VAL A 66 7.02 7.86 8.30
CA VAL A 66 5.67 7.49 7.90
C VAL A 66 5.73 6.91 6.48
N VAL A 67 5.24 5.69 6.30
CA VAL A 67 5.29 5.00 5.01
C VAL A 67 3.96 4.31 4.74
N TYR A 68 3.30 4.67 3.66
CA TYR A 68 2.08 4.02 3.16
C TYR A 68 2.33 3.42 1.77
N GLY A 69 1.68 2.30 1.47
CA GLY A 69 1.45 1.86 0.11
C GLY A 69 0.12 2.45 -0.35
N ALA A 70 0.14 3.31 -1.34
CA ALA A 70 -1.05 3.95 -1.86
C ALA A 70 -0.99 4.02 -3.39
N GLY A 71 -2.15 3.94 -4.01
CA GLY A 71 -2.34 4.08 -5.45
C GLY A 71 -3.77 3.80 -5.81
N ILE A 72 -4.18 4.26 -6.97
CA ILE A 72 -5.50 4.02 -7.53
C ILE A 72 -5.35 3.40 -8.92
N PHE A 73 -6.31 2.59 -9.29
CA PHE A 73 -6.34 1.91 -10.59
C PHE A 73 -7.68 2.14 -11.26
N SER A 74 -7.72 1.98 -12.58
CA SER A 74 -8.95 2.10 -13.34
C SER A 74 -10.02 1.12 -12.81
N PRO A 75 -11.26 1.56 -12.60
CA PRO A 75 -12.36 0.69 -12.17
C PRO A 75 -12.71 -0.38 -13.22
N THR A 76 -12.21 -0.26 -14.44
CA THR A 76 -12.40 -1.24 -15.51
C THR A 76 -11.42 -2.42 -15.39
N VAL A 77 -10.43 -2.35 -14.50
CA VAL A 77 -9.50 -3.46 -14.27
C VAL A 77 -10.19 -4.52 -13.42
N ASP A 78 -10.31 -5.72 -13.98
CA ASP A 78 -10.82 -6.86 -13.24
C ASP A 78 -9.85 -7.24 -12.09
N MET A 79 -10.36 -7.45 -10.88
CA MET A 79 -9.55 -7.76 -9.71
C MET A 79 -8.81 -9.10 -9.81
N ALA A 80 -9.36 -10.07 -10.55
CA ALA A 80 -8.66 -11.33 -10.80
C ALA A 80 -7.48 -11.14 -11.76
N ASP A 81 -7.62 -10.27 -12.77
CA ASP A 81 -6.53 -9.90 -13.66
C ASP A 81 -5.50 -9.03 -12.92
N PHE A 82 -5.93 -8.13 -12.03
CA PHE A 82 -5.05 -7.25 -11.25
C PHE A 82 -3.92 -8.02 -10.56
N GLY A 83 -4.25 -9.08 -9.82
CA GLY A 83 -3.26 -9.92 -9.13
C GLY A 83 -2.24 -10.58 -10.07
N SER A 84 -2.61 -10.83 -11.33
CA SER A 84 -1.72 -11.42 -12.34
C SER A 84 -0.73 -10.42 -12.97
N ARG A 85 -0.91 -9.12 -12.70
CA ARG A 85 -0.11 -8.05 -13.32
C ARG A 85 1.21 -7.77 -12.62
N PHE A 86 1.43 -8.36 -11.43
CA PHE A 86 2.59 -8.10 -10.58
C PHE A 86 3.42 -9.36 -10.34
N HIS A 87 4.73 -9.19 -10.22
CA HIS A 87 5.69 -10.21 -9.77
C HIS A 87 5.74 -11.48 -10.63
N GLY A 88 5.47 -11.35 -11.92
CA GLY A 88 5.45 -12.49 -12.82
C GLY A 88 5.93 -12.15 -14.23
N ASN A 89 5.76 -13.10 -15.13
CA ASN A 89 5.95 -12.84 -16.54
C ASN A 89 4.85 -11.90 -17.05
N ASN A 90 5.22 -10.96 -17.94
CA ASN A 90 4.27 -10.02 -18.54
C ASN A 90 3.65 -9.03 -17.52
N GLU A 91 4.47 -8.49 -16.61
CA GLU A 91 4.08 -7.36 -15.77
C GLU A 91 3.63 -6.20 -16.64
N ARG A 92 2.50 -5.59 -16.28
CA ARG A 92 1.87 -4.57 -17.11
C ARG A 92 0.97 -3.66 -16.30
N ILE A 93 0.81 -2.45 -16.79
CA ILE A 93 -0.21 -1.50 -16.36
C ILE A 93 -0.99 -1.05 -17.60
N ASP A 94 -2.30 -0.87 -17.47
CA ASP A 94 -3.09 -0.24 -18.53
C ASP A 94 -2.92 1.30 -18.51
N LEU A 95 -3.18 1.94 -19.64
CA LEU A 95 -2.96 3.38 -19.80
C LEU A 95 -3.87 4.22 -18.90
N ASP A 96 -5.09 3.76 -18.63
CA ASP A 96 -6.04 4.49 -17.78
C ASP A 96 -5.58 4.44 -16.32
N SER A 97 -5.12 3.29 -15.84
CA SER A 97 -4.51 3.16 -14.51
C SER A 97 -3.22 3.97 -14.39
N LEU A 98 -2.36 3.97 -15.43
CA LEU A 98 -1.14 4.77 -15.41
C LEU A 98 -1.44 6.26 -15.31
N ARG A 99 -2.46 6.75 -16.03
CA ARG A 99 -2.92 8.13 -15.94
C ARG A 99 -3.45 8.46 -14.55
N LEU A 100 -4.38 7.62 -14.05
CA LEU A 100 -4.97 7.81 -12.73
C LEU A 100 -3.92 7.85 -11.62
N VAL A 101 -2.96 6.93 -11.62
CA VAL A 101 -1.91 6.92 -10.59
C VAL A 101 -0.96 8.10 -10.71
N THR A 102 -0.73 8.60 -11.92
CA THR A 102 0.09 9.80 -12.14
C THR A 102 -0.62 11.03 -11.57
N ASP A 103 -1.89 11.22 -11.90
CA ASP A 103 -2.70 12.32 -11.39
C ASP A 103 -2.87 12.23 -9.86
N PHE A 104 -3.06 11.04 -9.33
CA PHE A 104 -3.13 10.78 -7.89
C PHE A 104 -1.87 11.27 -7.17
N TRP A 105 -0.68 10.91 -7.64
CA TRP A 105 0.56 11.34 -7.00
C TRP A 105 0.84 12.82 -7.14
N ASP A 106 0.46 13.47 -8.25
CA ASP A 106 0.52 14.93 -8.37
C ASP A 106 -0.36 15.60 -7.32
N HIS A 107 -1.59 15.11 -7.11
CA HIS A 107 -2.47 15.62 -6.06
C HIS A 107 -1.94 15.36 -4.64
N VAL A 108 -1.37 14.18 -4.38
CA VAL A 108 -0.77 13.87 -3.07
C VAL A 108 0.37 14.83 -2.75
N ILE A 109 1.30 15.04 -3.70
CA ILE A 109 2.48 15.89 -3.50
C ILE A 109 2.04 17.33 -3.24
N ARG A 110 1.17 17.90 -4.07
CA ARG A 110 0.68 19.27 -3.90
C ARG A 110 -0.13 19.43 -2.61
N GLY A 111 -1.04 18.50 -2.35
CA GLY A 111 -1.86 18.54 -1.15
C GLY A 111 -1.05 18.33 0.14
N PHE A 112 0.07 17.62 0.09
CA PHE A 112 0.97 17.49 1.23
C PHE A 112 1.72 18.79 1.51
N ASP A 113 2.24 19.45 0.47
CA ASP A 113 2.91 20.75 0.62
C ASP A 113 2.00 21.79 1.26
N ASP A 114 0.71 21.83 0.86
CA ASP A 114 -0.29 22.74 1.45
C ASP A 114 -0.56 22.45 2.95
N LEU A 115 -0.42 21.19 3.37
CA LEU A 115 -0.68 20.76 4.76
C LEU A 115 0.50 21.00 5.69
N VAL A 116 1.73 21.08 5.18
CA VAL A 116 2.96 21.23 5.96
C VAL A 116 3.65 22.57 5.76
N ALA A 117 3.10 23.42 4.89
CA ALA A 117 3.59 24.78 4.71
C ALA A 117 3.49 25.57 6.03
N PRO A 118 4.50 26.39 6.38
CA PRO A 118 4.58 27.15 7.63
C PRO A 118 3.52 28.26 7.70
#